data_da922650b3e2044da9aca2581300d9bd
#
_entry.id   da922650b3e2044da9aca2581300d9bd
#
_cell.length_a   1.000
_cell.length_b   1.000
_cell.length_c   1.000
_cell.angle_alpha   90.00
_cell.angle_beta   90.00
_cell.angle_gamma   90.00
#
_symmetry.space_group_name_H-M   'P 1'
#
loop_
_entity.id
_entity.type
_entity.pdbx_description
1 polymer ?
#
loop_
_entity_poly.entity_id
_entity_poly.type
_entity_poly.pdbx_seq_one_letter_code
_entity_poly.pdbx_strand_id
1 'polypeptide(L)'
;TSNYTARRMTANFNLEWEIVDGLRAVMQVANHNYYRIDNQRLAGNAISNQRRTYEKWGQTNRFSTQGYLNYRKTFAQDHAIEGTVGFDYMKNTVNGLSLTVTGADSDKVPTLAAGTDATGWADTNTNEALSSYFGRLNYDYKKKYLFMFTFRADGSSKFAEGNRWGYFPAASAGWVVSEEKFWNVRNFNSFKIRASYGLTGNNYIGLYDAYGGFGATSIYNGASAILPTALPNMRLKWETTHQLDIGVDMGFFNDRIRLMADYYNKKTTDLLFSVTLPDTSGYGSARQNVGSVRFYGAEVELSTVNIQSKNFTWTTDFTYSFNMNKVLSLPDEYRYKDVDGKDAWRIGGYTMSETGFRFGGTAVGERMGRIYGYKTAYIIETEAQADAALYDVNSHGIRRSDGRSIAGRKDIGDYEWLNRAGSARTADGSEQINDEDMFLLGYVTPHSTGGMNNTFKYRNLSLSVYVDYALGHSVYNYMYTRGLQTSMGNCNWNLIYDANDCWQKPGDKTGDGFNKVWHTATP
;
A
#
# COMPACT_ATOMS: atom_id res chain seq x y z
N THR A 1 -27.99 17.59 0.38
CA THR A 1 -28.32 16.17 0.10
C THR A 1 -27.36 15.62 -0.95
N SER A 2 -27.02 14.35 -0.84
CA SER A 2 -26.21 13.62 -1.81
C SER A 2 -26.90 12.29 -2.07
N ASN A 3 -27.15 11.96 -3.32
CA ASN A 3 -27.69 10.68 -3.74
C ASN A 3 -27.05 10.26 -5.06
N TYR A 4 -27.05 8.96 -5.31
CA TYR A 4 -26.57 8.42 -6.57
C TYR A 4 -27.48 7.30 -7.08
N THR A 5 -27.47 7.14 -8.37
CA THR A 5 -28.07 5.98 -9.04
C THR A 5 -26.99 5.24 -9.79
N ALA A 6 -26.87 3.93 -9.53
CA ALA A 6 -25.91 3.08 -10.22
C ALA A 6 -26.64 1.91 -10.88
N ARG A 7 -26.27 1.61 -12.13
CA ARG A 7 -26.77 0.45 -12.89
C ARG A 7 -25.58 -0.36 -13.35
N ARG A 8 -25.62 -1.65 -13.07
CA ARG A 8 -24.59 -2.59 -13.48
C ARG A 8 -25.20 -3.70 -14.31
N MET A 9 -24.63 -3.93 -15.47
CA MET A 9 -24.98 -5.04 -16.34
C MET A 9 -23.71 -5.85 -16.63
N THR A 10 -23.79 -7.15 -16.44
CA THR A 10 -22.71 -8.07 -16.80
C THR A 10 -23.29 -9.18 -17.66
N ALA A 11 -22.76 -9.34 -18.86
CA ALA A 11 -23.08 -10.43 -19.76
C ALA A 11 -21.85 -11.30 -19.94
N ASN A 12 -21.97 -12.60 -19.69
CA ASN A 12 -20.89 -13.57 -19.87
C ASN A 12 -21.39 -14.68 -20.79
N PHE A 13 -20.58 -15.02 -21.78
CA PHE A 13 -20.80 -16.16 -22.64
C PHE A 13 -19.59 -17.10 -22.52
N ASN A 14 -19.86 -18.37 -22.20
CA ASN A 14 -18.83 -19.41 -22.09
C ASN A 14 -19.18 -20.52 -23.05
N LEU A 15 -18.21 -20.93 -23.85
CA LEU A 15 -18.28 -22.08 -24.73
C LEU A 15 -17.14 -23.04 -24.37
N GLU A 16 -17.51 -24.25 -24.05
CA GLU A 16 -16.57 -25.35 -23.84
C GLU A 16 -16.88 -26.43 -24.88
N TRP A 17 -15.87 -26.88 -25.58
CA TRP A 17 -15.98 -27.91 -26.60
C TRP A 17 -14.88 -28.92 -26.45
N GLU A 18 -15.25 -30.15 -26.20
CA GLU A 18 -14.35 -31.29 -26.24
C GLU A 18 -14.20 -31.75 -27.71
N ILE A 19 -13.06 -31.43 -28.29
CA ILE A 19 -12.80 -31.67 -29.73
C ILE A 19 -12.53 -33.16 -29.97
N VAL A 20 -11.66 -33.73 -29.15
CA VAL A 20 -11.34 -35.15 -29.07
C VAL A 20 -10.98 -35.48 -27.61
N ASP A 21 -10.92 -36.77 -27.27
CA ASP A 21 -10.55 -37.21 -25.93
C ASP A 21 -9.26 -36.53 -25.43
N GLY A 22 -9.37 -35.83 -24.33
CA GLY A 22 -8.30 -35.08 -23.71
C GLY A 22 -7.97 -33.70 -24.32
N LEU A 23 -8.59 -33.30 -25.45
CA LEU A 23 -8.39 -31.98 -26.06
C LEU A 23 -9.68 -31.15 -25.96
N ARG A 24 -9.62 -30.06 -25.19
CA ARG A 24 -10.74 -29.14 -24.95
C ARG A 24 -10.39 -27.73 -25.41
N ALA A 25 -11.32 -27.11 -26.13
CA ALA A 25 -11.32 -25.69 -26.46
C ALA A 25 -12.28 -24.95 -25.53
N VAL A 26 -11.85 -23.81 -25.02
CA VAL A 26 -12.66 -22.92 -24.20
C VAL A 26 -12.61 -21.51 -24.76
N MET A 27 -13.77 -20.88 -24.89
CA MET A 27 -13.91 -19.48 -25.28
C MET A 27 -14.83 -18.78 -24.29
N GLN A 28 -14.35 -17.69 -23.74
CA GLN A 28 -15.09 -16.84 -22.82
C GLN A 28 -15.16 -15.43 -23.39
N VAL A 29 -16.36 -14.84 -23.39
CA VAL A 29 -16.56 -13.45 -23.79
C VAL A 29 -17.39 -12.80 -22.70
N ALA A 30 -16.92 -11.68 -22.17
CA ALA A 30 -17.62 -10.95 -21.14
C ALA A 30 -17.69 -9.46 -21.48
N ASN A 31 -18.82 -8.85 -21.19
CA ASN A 31 -19.02 -7.42 -21.22
C ASN A 31 -19.57 -6.95 -19.87
N HIS A 32 -18.90 -6.02 -19.26
CA HIS A 32 -19.32 -5.39 -18.02
C HIS A 32 -19.54 -3.90 -18.28
N ASN A 33 -20.80 -3.46 -18.12
CA ASN A 33 -21.18 -2.06 -18.24
C ASN A 33 -21.63 -1.55 -16.89
N TYR A 34 -21.01 -0.48 -16.43
CA TYR A 34 -21.34 0.21 -15.19
C TYR A 34 -21.65 1.66 -15.51
N TYR A 35 -22.85 2.08 -15.18
CA TYR A 35 -23.37 3.42 -15.36
C TYR A 35 -23.69 4.03 -14.00
N ARG A 36 -23.26 5.26 -13.75
CA ARG A 36 -23.51 5.96 -12.49
C ARG A 36 -23.85 7.42 -12.73
N ILE A 37 -24.87 7.90 -12.03
CA ILE A 37 -25.19 9.31 -11.90
C ILE A 37 -25.08 9.67 -10.42
N ASP A 38 -24.27 10.66 -10.10
CA ASP A 38 -24.16 11.27 -8.77
C ASP A 38 -24.81 12.66 -8.81
N ASN A 39 -25.70 12.91 -7.85
CA ASN A 39 -26.32 14.20 -7.64
C ASN A 39 -26.01 14.68 -6.22
N GLN A 40 -25.37 15.83 -6.11
CA GLN A 40 -25.08 16.45 -4.82
C GLN A 40 -25.68 17.85 -4.79
N ARG A 41 -26.21 18.19 -3.64
CA ARG A 41 -26.85 19.48 -3.43
C ARG A 41 -26.47 20.06 -2.09
N LEU A 42 -25.97 21.26 -2.13
CA LEU A 42 -25.76 22.13 -0.97
C LEU A 42 -26.86 23.17 -0.97
N ALA A 43 -27.72 23.14 0.04
CA ALA A 43 -28.76 24.17 0.27
C ALA A 43 -28.14 25.39 0.94
N GLY A 44 -28.78 26.53 0.78
CA GLY A 44 -28.45 27.74 1.54
C GLY A 44 -28.71 27.54 3.04
N ASN A 45 -27.89 28.14 3.87
CA ASN A 45 -28.06 28.16 5.32
C ASN A 45 -27.83 29.59 5.88
N ALA A 46 -28.02 29.73 7.20
CA ALA A 46 -27.91 31.04 7.86
C ALA A 46 -26.50 31.67 7.80
N ILE A 47 -25.46 30.84 7.53
CA ILE A 47 -24.06 31.30 7.49
C ILE A 47 -23.62 31.55 6.04
N SER A 48 -24.11 30.73 5.10
CA SER A 48 -23.73 30.82 3.68
C SER A 48 -24.96 30.65 2.80
N ASN A 49 -25.21 31.64 1.95
CA ASN A 49 -26.27 31.59 0.94
C ASN A 49 -25.80 30.92 -0.37
N GLN A 50 -24.60 30.32 -0.36
CA GLN A 50 -24.07 29.62 -1.54
C GLN A 50 -24.81 28.30 -1.76
N ARG A 51 -25.77 28.34 -2.67
CA ARG A 51 -26.43 27.12 -3.17
C ARG A 51 -25.62 26.55 -4.30
N ARG A 52 -25.36 25.25 -4.23
CA ARG A 52 -24.56 24.51 -5.22
C ARG A 52 -25.26 23.24 -5.62
N THR A 53 -25.38 23.02 -6.91
CA THR A 53 -25.80 21.75 -7.49
C THR A 53 -24.64 21.17 -8.29
N TYR A 54 -24.33 19.89 -8.03
CA TYR A 54 -23.33 19.13 -8.73
C TYR A 54 -23.98 17.86 -9.29
N GLU A 55 -23.76 17.63 -10.58
CA GLU A 55 -24.13 16.38 -11.22
C GLU A 55 -22.92 15.78 -11.91
N LYS A 56 -22.80 14.47 -11.78
CA LYS A 56 -21.78 13.68 -12.47
C LYS A 56 -22.43 12.47 -13.09
N TRP A 57 -22.21 12.31 -14.37
CA TRP A 57 -22.50 11.11 -15.13
C TRP A 57 -21.21 10.36 -15.41
N GLY A 58 -21.20 9.04 -15.28
CA GLY A 58 -20.07 8.22 -15.60
C GLY A 58 -20.50 6.86 -16.15
N GLN A 59 -19.78 6.38 -17.15
CA GLN A 59 -19.93 5.05 -17.72
C GLN A 59 -18.57 4.38 -17.83
N THR A 60 -18.49 3.15 -17.33
CA THR A 60 -17.34 2.26 -17.54
C THR A 60 -17.81 1.04 -18.31
N ASN A 61 -17.22 0.80 -19.47
CA ASN A 61 -17.47 -0.39 -20.27
C ASN A 61 -16.18 -1.21 -20.38
N ARG A 62 -16.21 -2.43 -19.81
CA ARG A 62 -15.11 -3.38 -19.91
C ARG A 62 -15.53 -4.57 -20.75
N PHE A 63 -14.91 -4.72 -21.88
CA PHE A 63 -14.99 -5.90 -22.73
C PHE A 63 -13.78 -6.78 -22.47
N SER A 64 -13.99 -8.09 -22.30
CA SER A 64 -12.91 -9.07 -22.21
C SER A 64 -13.26 -10.33 -22.98
N THR A 65 -12.25 -10.93 -23.56
CA THR A 65 -12.36 -12.22 -24.23
C THR A 65 -11.12 -13.05 -23.96
N GLN A 66 -11.31 -14.32 -23.68
CA GLN A 66 -10.27 -15.29 -23.44
C GLN A 66 -10.56 -16.55 -24.23
N GLY A 67 -9.55 -17.06 -24.92
CA GLY A 67 -9.66 -18.35 -25.63
C GLY A 67 -8.44 -19.20 -25.34
N TYR A 68 -8.64 -20.50 -25.10
CA TYR A 68 -7.54 -21.42 -24.92
C TYR A 68 -7.87 -22.86 -25.32
N LEU A 69 -6.82 -23.58 -25.70
CA LEU A 69 -6.81 -25.01 -25.90
C LEU A 69 -6.13 -25.67 -24.70
N ASN A 70 -6.73 -26.69 -24.16
CA ASN A 70 -6.17 -27.51 -23.08
C ASN A 70 -6.12 -28.96 -23.56
N TYR A 71 -4.94 -29.58 -23.50
CA TYR A 71 -4.72 -30.98 -23.81
C TYR A 71 -4.19 -31.71 -22.61
N ARG A 72 -4.85 -32.80 -22.23
CA ARG A 72 -4.47 -33.64 -21.09
C ARG A 72 -4.43 -35.10 -21.51
N LYS A 73 -3.30 -35.77 -21.24
CA LYS A 73 -3.15 -37.20 -21.52
C LYS A 73 -2.18 -37.85 -20.56
N THR A 74 -2.47 -39.12 -20.19
CA THR A 74 -1.57 -39.96 -19.46
C THR A 74 -1.03 -41.03 -20.39
N PHE A 75 0.28 -41.12 -20.51
CA PHE A 75 1.00 -42.10 -21.35
C PHE A 75 1.65 -43.16 -20.44
N ALA A 76 1.64 -44.38 -20.92
CA ALA A 76 2.27 -45.53 -20.24
C ALA A 76 1.96 -45.61 -18.73
N GLN A 77 0.77 -45.14 -18.30
CA GLN A 77 0.26 -45.11 -16.92
C GLN A 77 1.02 -44.19 -15.96
N ASP A 78 2.25 -43.81 -16.26
CA ASP A 78 3.19 -43.12 -15.37
C ASP A 78 3.48 -41.67 -15.76
N HIS A 79 3.19 -41.28 -17.00
CA HIS A 79 3.52 -39.96 -17.56
C HIS A 79 2.26 -39.17 -17.83
N ALA A 80 1.88 -38.26 -16.93
CA ALA A 80 0.78 -37.36 -17.17
C ALA A 80 1.30 -36.01 -17.70
N ILE A 81 0.73 -35.57 -18.84
CA ILE A 81 1.04 -34.30 -19.47
C ILE A 81 -0.25 -33.49 -19.57
N GLU A 82 -0.17 -32.22 -19.21
CA GLU A 82 -1.23 -31.27 -19.45
C GLU A 82 -0.63 -30.00 -20.05
N GLY A 83 -1.06 -29.65 -21.26
CA GLY A 83 -0.65 -28.46 -21.97
C GLY A 83 -1.82 -27.49 -22.15
N THR A 84 -1.60 -26.22 -21.96
CA THR A 84 -2.55 -25.16 -22.25
C THR A 84 -1.88 -24.07 -23.08
N VAL A 85 -2.52 -23.60 -24.15
CA VAL A 85 -2.10 -22.43 -24.90
C VAL A 85 -3.33 -21.54 -25.15
N GLY A 86 -3.15 -20.24 -25.06
CA GLY A 86 -4.29 -19.35 -25.21
C GLY A 86 -3.93 -17.88 -25.36
N PHE A 87 -4.97 -17.11 -25.49
CA PHE A 87 -4.90 -15.66 -25.55
C PHE A 87 -5.95 -15.04 -24.62
N ASP A 88 -5.70 -13.80 -24.22
CA ASP A 88 -6.59 -12.96 -23.43
C ASP A 88 -6.53 -11.53 -23.98
N TYR A 89 -7.69 -10.88 -24.11
CA TYR A 89 -7.80 -9.49 -24.50
C TYR A 89 -8.82 -8.78 -23.61
N MET A 90 -8.43 -7.61 -23.13
CA MET A 90 -9.29 -6.72 -22.36
C MET A 90 -9.23 -5.31 -22.94
N LYS A 91 -10.39 -4.66 -23.06
CA LYS A 91 -10.51 -3.22 -23.33
C LYS A 91 -11.41 -2.59 -22.28
N ASN A 92 -10.95 -1.52 -21.67
CA ASN A 92 -11.71 -0.74 -20.71
C ASN A 92 -11.86 0.69 -21.22
N THR A 93 -13.10 1.15 -21.36
CA THR A 93 -13.46 2.51 -21.79
C THR A 93 -14.18 3.20 -20.66
N VAL A 94 -13.74 4.38 -20.29
CA VAL A 94 -14.37 5.22 -19.26
C VAL A 94 -14.76 6.55 -19.89
N ASN A 95 -16.05 6.86 -19.85
CA ASN A 95 -16.63 8.14 -20.26
C ASN A 95 -17.31 8.79 -19.08
N GLY A 96 -17.25 10.10 -18.99
CA GLY A 96 -17.92 10.82 -17.92
C GLY A 96 -17.99 12.32 -18.19
N LEU A 97 -18.96 12.93 -17.56
CA LEU A 97 -19.15 14.38 -17.54
C LEU A 97 -19.54 14.79 -16.14
N SER A 98 -19.00 15.88 -15.65
CA SER A 98 -19.46 16.50 -14.40
C SER A 98 -19.66 18.00 -14.59
N LEU A 99 -20.65 18.53 -13.90
CA LEU A 99 -20.97 19.96 -13.90
C LEU A 99 -21.32 20.41 -12.48
N THR A 100 -20.77 21.54 -12.09
CA THR A 100 -21.09 22.25 -10.86
C THR A 100 -21.68 23.61 -11.21
N VAL A 101 -22.84 23.91 -10.66
CA VAL A 101 -23.51 25.21 -10.83
C VAL A 101 -23.82 25.79 -9.47
N THR A 102 -23.63 27.12 -9.35
CA THR A 102 -23.93 27.93 -8.17
C THR A 102 -24.89 29.08 -8.53
N GLY A 103 -25.31 29.86 -7.54
CA GLY A 103 -26.14 31.05 -7.77
C GLY A 103 -27.64 30.75 -7.93
N ALA A 104 -28.13 29.62 -7.41
CA ALA A 104 -29.57 29.36 -7.38
C ALA A 104 -30.27 30.22 -6.31
N ASP A 105 -31.40 30.87 -6.66
CA ASP A 105 -32.16 31.72 -5.74
C ASP A 105 -32.96 30.92 -4.70
N SER A 106 -33.28 29.66 -4.97
CA SER A 106 -34.18 28.88 -4.13
C SER A 106 -33.74 27.43 -4.00
N ASP A 107 -33.98 26.84 -2.83
CA ASP A 107 -33.80 25.41 -2.58
C ASP A 107 -34.93 24.53 -3.16
N LYS A 108 -36.01 25.17 -3.65
CA LYS A 108 -37.19 24.48 -4.17
C LYS A 108 -37.01 23.91 -5.58
N VAL A 109 -36.06 24.45 -6.35
CA VAL A 109 -35.77 24.00 -7.72
C VAL A 109 -34.41 23.28 -7.77
N PRO A 110 -34.40 21.96 -7.64
CA PRO A 110 -33.17 21.18 -7.48
C PRO A 110 -32.53 20.74 -8.80
N THR A 111 -32.35 21.65 -9.71
CA THR A 111 -31.77 21.35 -11.04
C THR A 111 -30.51 22.17 -11.31
N LEU A 112 -29.66 21.72 -12.21
CA LEU A 112 -28.53 22.50 -12.70
C LEU A 112 -28.98 23.81 -13.35
N ALA A 113 -30.12 23.80 -14.03
CA ALA A 113 -30.67 24.96 -14.73
C ALA A 113 -31.15 26.09 -13.78
N ALA A 114 -31.27 25.82 -12.47
CA ALA A 114 -31.67 26.82 -11.50
C ALA A 114 -30.54 27.76 -11.09
N GLY A 115 -29.27 27.39 -11.32
CA GLY A 115 -28.14 28.25 -11.01
C GLY A 115 -27.73 29.13 -12.17
N THR A 116 -27.08 30.23 -11.85
CA THR A 116 -26.65 31.28 -12.83
C THR A 116 -25.20 31.06 -13.28
N ASP A 117 -24.35 30.44 -12.44
CA ASP A 117 -22.92 30.38 -12.67
C ASP A 117 -22.42 28.95 -12.71
N ALA A 118 -21.91 28.52 -13.86
CA ALA A 118 -21.18 27.26 -13.99
C ALA A 118 -19.76 27.47 -13.43
N THR A 119 -19.48 26.86 -12.28
CA THR A 119 -18.23 27.06 -11.53
C THR A 119 -17.24 25.91 -11.67
N GLY A 120 -17.65 24.79 -12.23
CA GLY A 120 -16.77 23.64 -12.46
C GLY A 120 -17.39 22.67 -13.47
N TRP A 121 -16.58 22.24 -14.41
CA TRP A 121 -16.93 21.20 -15.37
C TRP A 121 -15.70 20.34 -15.65
N ALA A 122 -15.93 19.07 -15.92
CA ALA A 122 -14.89 18.16 -16.39
C ALA A 122 -15.52 17.06 -17.23
N ASP A 123 -14.84 16.67 -18.28
CA ASP A 123 -15.15 15.48 -19.04
C ASP A 123 -14.04 14.43 -18.91
N THR A 124 -14.40 13.19 -19.17
CA THR A 124 -13.48 12.06 -19.14
C THR A 124 -13.77 11.17 -20.33
N ASN A 125 -12.75 10.89 -21.12
CA ASN A 125 -12.81 9.91 -22.18
C ASN A 125 -11.46 9.19 -22.22
N THR A 126 -11.42 7.99 -21.65
CA THR A 126 -10.18 7.22 -21.54
C THR A 126 -10.38 5.80 -22.01
N ASN A 127 -9.32 5.27 -22.62
CA ASN A 127 -9.28 3.91 -23.12
C ASN A 127 -7.98 3.24 -22.67
N GLU A 128 -8.09 2.00 -22.22
CA GLU A 128 -6.94 1.13 -22.03
C GLU A 128 -7.22 -0.25 -22.62
N ALA A 129 -6.18 -0.89 -23.12
CA ALA A 129 -6.24 -2.24 -23.65
C ALA A 129 -5.06 -3.07 -23.15
N LEU A 130 -5.34 -4.33 -22.88
CA LEU A 130 -4.35 -5.36 -22.55
C LEU A 130 -4.57 -6.55 -23.48
N SER A 131 -3.51 -7.03 -24.11
CA SER A 131 -3.53 -8.23 -24.94
C SER A 131 -2.45 -9.18 -24.46
N SER A 132 -2.80 -10.44 -24.31
CA SER A 132 -1.91 -11.42 -23.71
C SER A 132 -1.94 -12.74 -24.47
N TYR A 133 -0.78 -13.37 -24.54
CA TYR A 133 -0.63 -14.76 -25.00
C TYR A 133 0.02 -15.58 -23.90
N PHE A 134 -0.47 -16.77 -23.68
CA PHE A 134 0.06 -17.61 -22.62
C PHE A 134 0.14 -19.08 -23.02
N GLY A 135 1.09 -19.76 -22.41
CA GLY A 135 1.25 -21.19 -22.50
C GLY A 135 1.61 -21.77 -21.14
N ARG A 136 1.15 -22.98 -20.86
CA ARG A 136 1.45 -23.74 -19.65
C ARG A 136 1.66 -25.20 -20.00
N LEU A 137 2.68 -25.81 -19.43
CA LEU A 137 2.96 -27.23 -19.52
C LEU A 137 3.14 -27.78 -18.11
N ASN A 138 2.31 -28.74 -17.74
CA ASN A 138 2.48 -29.53 -16.53
C ASN A 138 2.92 -30.94 -16.96
N TYR A 139 3.90 -31.47 -16.26
CA TYR A 139 4.38 -32.83 -16.42
C TYR A 139 4.51 -33.50 -15.06
N ASP A 140 3.90 -34.67 -14.94
CA ASP A 140 3.92 -35.49 -13.74
C ASP A 140 4.45 -36.88 -14.12
N TYR A 141 5.51 -37.31 -13.45
CA TYR A 141 6.04 -38.66 -13.57
C TYR A 141 5.78 -39.45 -12.29
N LYS A 142 4.93 -40.47 -12.41
CA LYS A 142 4.53 -41.38 -11.31
C LYS A 142 3.93 -40.65 -10.10
N LYS A 143 3.41 -39.49 -10.26
CA LYS A 143 2.95 -38.57 -9.16
C LYS A 143 4.04 -38.26 -8.14
N LYS A 144 5.31 -38.49 -8.47
CA LYS A 144 6.48 -38.25 -7.63
C LYS A 144 7.27 -37.04 -8.04
N TYR A 145 7.50 -36.88 -9.34
CA TYR A 145 8.28 -35.79 -9.90
C TYR A 145 7.33 -34.90 -10.71
N LEU A 146 7.13 -33.68 -10.22
CA LEU A 146 6.18 -32.74 -10.74
C LEU A 146 6.96 -31.58 -11.34
N PHE A 147 6.67 -31.22 -12.60
CA PHE A 147 7.27 -30.09 -13.27
C PHE A 147 6.19 -29.23 -13.89
N MET A 148 6.33 -27.92 -13.78
CA MET A 148 5.48 -26.97 -14.45
C MET A 148 6.35 -25.89 -15.11
N PHE A 149 6.00 -25.56 -16.34
CA PHE A 149 6.54 -24.40 -17.04
C PHE A 149 5.39 -23.53 -17.52
N THR A 150 5.50 -22.22 -17.31
CA THR A 150 4.55 -21.24 -17.85
C THR A 150 5.30 -20.13 -18.57
N PHE A 151 4.68 -19.64 -19.62
CA PHE A 151 5.14 -18.45 -20.33
C PHE A 151 3.95 -17.54 -20.61
N ARG A 152 4.10 -16.24 -20.31
CA ARG A 152 3.09 -15.24 -20.62
C ARG A 152 3.75 -14.02 -21.24
N ALA A 153 3.16 -13.53 -22.34
CA ALA A 153 3.51 -12.28 -22.99
C ALA A 153 2.31 -11.34 -22.89
N ASP A 154 2.48 -10.19 -22.23
CA ASP A 154 1.42 -9.20 -22.00
C ASP A 154 1.76 -7.89 -22.70
N GLY A 155 0.87 -7.39 -23.54
CA GLY A 155 0.98 -6.12 -24.25
C GLY A 155 0.00 -5.08 -23.69
N SER A 156 0.49 -3.98 -23.13
CA SER A 156 -0.31 -2.92 -22.53
C SER A 156 -0.29 -1.64 -23.38
N SER A 157 -1.47 -1.04 -23.60
CA SER A 157 -1.60 0.24 -24.31
C SER A 157 -1.07 1.44 -23.52
N LYS A 158 -0.74 1.27 -22.23
CA LYS A 158 -0.18 2.32 -21.38
C LYS A 158 1.26 2.68 -21.75
N PHE A 159 1.97 1.74 -22.37
CA PHE A 159 3.36 1.93 -22.81
C PHE A 159 3.44 2.31 -24.29
N ALA A 160 4.49 3.04 -24.63
CA ALA A 160 4.78 3.42 -26.00
C ALA A 160 5.14 2.22 -26.88
N GLU A 161 5.05 2.41 -28.19
CA GLU A 161 5.45 1.41 -29.17
C GLU A 161 6.91 0.96 -28.93
N GLY A 162 7.15 -0.34 -29.01
CA GLY A 162 8.45 -0.94 -28.68
C GLY A 162 8.60 -1.39 -27.21
N ASN A 163 7.85 -0.80 -26.26
CA ASN A 163 7.90 -1.16 -24.82
C ASN A 163 6.59 -1.76 -24.29
N ARG A 164 5.61 -1.99 -25.18
CA ARG A 164 4.28 -2.49 -24.78
C ARG A 164 4.32 -3.89 -24.22
N TRP A 165 5.23 -4.73 -24.70
CA TRP A 165 5.26 -6.16 -24.38
C TRP A 165 6.19 -6.46 -23.21
N GLY A 166 5.65 -7.15 -22.19
CA GLY A 166 6.38 -7.79 -21.11
C GLY A 166 6.35 -9.32 -21.28
N TYR A 167 7.42 -10.00 -20.87
CA TYR A 167 7.58 -11.44 -20.99
C TYR A 167 7.84 -12.06 -19.63
N PHE A 168 7.01 -13.01 -19.24
CA PHE A 168 6.97 -13.54 -17.87
C PHE A 168 7.02 -15.07 -17.87
N PRO A 169 8.23 -15.64 -18.01
CA PRO A 169 8.43 -17.08 -17.83
C PRO A 169 8.40 -17.45 -16.34
N ALA A 170 7.92 -18.67 -16.04
CA ALA A 170 8.05 -19.28 -14.72
C ALA A 170 8.19 -20.78 -14.83
N ALA A 171 8.94 -21.38 -13.91
CA ALA A 171 9.11 -22.81 -13.80
C ALA A 171 9.00 -23.24 -12.34
N SER A 172 8.47 -24.44 -12.10
CA SER A 172 8.48 -25.06 -10.79
C SER A 172 8.76 -26.56 -10.87
N ALA A 173 9.35 -27.08 -9.80
CA ALA A 173 9.59 -28.49 -9.62
C ALA A 173 9.12 -28.93 -8.23
N GLY A 174 8.55 -30.13 -8.15
CA GLY A 174 8.14 -30.77 -6.92
C GLY A 174 8.62 -32.22 -6.88
N TRP A 175 9.10 -32.63 -5.73
CA TRP A 175 9.49 -34.03 -5.48
C TRP A 175 8.74 -34.55 -4.27
N VAL A 176 7.88 -35.54 -4.50
CA VAL A 176 7.16 -36.27 -3.43
C VAL A 176 8.05 -37.38 -2.91
N VAL A 177 8.91 -37.00 -1.97
CA VAL A 177 9.96 -37.92 -1.41
C VAL A 177 9.32 -39.11 -0.72
N SER A 178 8.17 -38.92 -0.09
CA SER A 178 7.43 -39.98 0.60
C SER A 178 6.93 -41.11 -0.31
N GLU A 179 6.85 -40.87 -1.63
CA GLU A 179 6.46 -41.88 -2.61
C GLU A 179 7.67 -42.71 -3.11
N GLU A 180 8.87 -42.43 -2.63
CA GLU A 180 10.07 -43.19 -3.02
C GLU A 180 10.17 -44.53 -2.30
N LYS A 181 10.74 -45.54 -2.96
CA LYS A 181 10.88 -46.88 -2.41
C LYS A 181 11.74 -46.95 -1.14
N PHE A 182 12.65 -45.99 -0.98
CA PHE A 182 13.52 -45.92 0.20
C PHE A 182 12.81 -45.27 1.40
N TRP A 183 11.66 -44.64 1.19
CA TRP A 183 10.92 -43.97 2.25
C TRP A 183 10.15 -44.98 3.09
N ASN A 184 10.68 -45.28 4.25
CA ASN A 184 10.03 -46.15 5.21
C ASN A 184 10.17 -45.59 6.62
N VAL A 185 9.69 -44.32 6.77
CA VAL A 185 9.80 -43.61 8.04
C VAL A 185 8.47 -43.71 8.77
N ARG A 186 8.45 -44.44 9.89
CA ARG A 186 7.24 -44.61 10.69
C ARG A 186 6.73 -43.27 11.19
N ASN A 187 5.43 -43.08 11.09
CA ASN A 187 4.73 -41.87 11.52
C ASN A 187 5.07 -40.55 10.76
N PHE A 188 5.90 -40.61 9.71
CA PHE A 188 6.13 -39.50 8.78
C PHE A 188 5.67 -39.96 7.39
N ASN A 189 4.39 -39.74 7.11
CA ASN A 189 3.69 -40.39 6.00
C ASN A 189 3.68 -39.55 4.72
N SER A 190 3.88 -38.26 4.79
CA SER A 190 4.01 -37.42 3.58
C SER A 190 5.15 -36.42 3.70
N PHE A 191 5.99 -36.37 2.66
CA PHE A 191 7.06 -35.40 2.55
C PHE A 191 7.24 -34.99 1.09
N LYS A 192 7.05 -33.70 0.81
CA LYS A 192 7.23 -33.12 -0.50
C LYS A 192 8.12 -31.89 -0.40
N ILE A 193 9.06 -31.78 -1.31
CA ILE A 193 9.91 -30.60 -1.51
C ILE A 193 9.44 -29.92 -2.79
N ARG A 194 9.35 -28.60 -2.79
CA ARG A 194 8.96 -27.80 -3.94
C ARG A 194 9.85 -26.59 -4.07
N ALA A 195 10.11 -26.21 -5.32
CA ALA A 195 10.82 -24.98 -5.65
C ALA A 195 10.18 -24.34 -6.89
N SER A 196 10.09 -23.04 -6.91
CA SER A 196 9.64 -22.30 -8.07
C SER A 196 10.47 -21.04 -8.28
N TYR A 197 10.64 -20.67 -9.55
CA TYR A 197 11.21 -19.40 -9.93
C TYR A 197 10.41 -18.83 -11.10
N GLY A 198 10.05 -17.55 -11.01
CA GLY A 198 9.27 -16.91 -12.05
C GLY A 198 9.41 -15.40 -12.07
N LEU A 199 9.01 -14.83 -13.20
CA LEU A 199 8.91 -13.40 -13.43
C LEU A 199 7.44 -13.01 -13.46
N THR A 200 7.13 -11.86 -12.83
CA THR A 200 5.82 -11.20 -12.92
C THR A 200 5.99 -9.74 -13.28
N GLY A 201 5.05 -9.20 -14.04
CA GLY A 201 5.06 -7.81 -14.48
C GLY A 201 4.03 -6.95 -13.78
N ASN A 202 4.34 -5.66 -13.67
CA ASN A 202 3.40 -4.64 -13.22
C ASN A 202 3.41 -3.47 -14.23
N ASN A 203 2.21 -3.03 -14.65
CA ASN A 203 1.99 -1.90 -15.55
C ASN A 203 1.24 -0.74 -14.86
N TYR A 204 1.42 -0.58 -13.56
CA TYR A 204 0.72 0.44 -12.77
C TYR A 204 1.28 1.84 -13.01
N ILE A 205 0.93 2.40 -14.16
CA ILE A 205 1.16 3.81 -14.54
C ILE A 205 -0.17 4.43 -14.99
N GLY A 206 -0.20 5.76 -15.09
CA GLY A 206 -1.30 6.47 -15.72
C GLY A 206 -1.47 6.07 -17.18
N LEU A 207 -2.68 6.21 -17.71
CA LEU A 207 -3.03 5.75 -19.07
C LEU A 207 -2.16 6.38 -20.16
N TYR A 208 -1.67 7.60 -19.92
CA TYR A 208 -0.95 8.41 -20.90
C TYR A 208 0.42 8.88 -20.38
N ASP A 209 0.92 8.36 -19.24
CA ASP A 209 2.21 8.76 -18.66
C ASP A 209 3.39 8.64 -19.65
N ALA A 210 3.33 7.66 -20.54
CA ALA A 210 4.37 7.51 -21.58
C ALA A 210 4.34 8.64 -22.62
N TYR A 211 3.17 9.23 -22.88
CA TYR A 211 2.98 10.20 -23.95
C TYR A 211 2.99 11.66 -23.48
N GLY A 212 2.95 11.86 -22.16
CA GLY A 212 2.81 13.19 -21.54
C GLY A 212 1.39 13.71 -21.62
N GLY A 213 1.20 14.96 -21.21
CA GLY A 213 -0.11 15.58 -21.17
C GLY A 213 -0.05 17.09 -21.42
N PHE A 214 -1.18 17.65 -21.86
CA PHE A 214 -1.40 19.06 -22.01
C PHE A 214 -2.63 19.47 -21.23
N GLY A 215 -2.61 20.66 -20.62
CA GLY A 215 -3.73 21.24 -19.89
C GLY A 215 -4.09 22.62 -20.42
N ALA A 216 -5.37 22.91 -20.44
CA ALA A 216 -5.93 24.20 -20.88
C ALA A 216 -6.45 25.05 -19.72
N THR A 217 -5.83 24.91 -18.54
CA THR A 217 -6.26 25.60 -17.29
C THR A 217 -5.61 26.96 -17.08
N SER A 218 -4.66 27.32 -17.92
CA SER A 218 -3.92 28.58 -17.85
C SER A 218 -4.58 29.66 -18.71
N ILE A 219 -4.43 30.90 -18.30
CA ILE A 219 -4.91 32.08 -19.04
C ILE A 219 -3.68 32.89 -19.45
N TYR A 220 -3.56 33.20 -20.74
CA TYR A 220 -2.56 34.11 -21.27
C TYR A 220 -3.26 35.24 -22.02
N ASN A 221 -3.04 36.48 -21.60
CA ASN A 221 -3.64 37.69 -22.18
C ASN A 221 -5.17 37.59 -22.35
N GLY A 222 -5.88 37.04 -21.32
CA GLY A 222 -7.32 36.89 -21.33
C GLY A 222 -7.89 35.72 -22.14
N ALA A 223 -7.03 34.93 -22.83
CA ALA A 223 -7.42 33.75 -23.58
C ALA A 223 -6.92 32.47 -22.90
N SER A 224 -7.63 31.37 -23.13
CA SER A 224 -7.19 30.06 -22.66
C SER A 224 -5.87 29.65 -23.31
N ALA A 225 -4.90 29.25 -22.48
CA ALA A 225 -3.59 28.78 -22.95
C ALA A 225 -3.45 27.29 -22.69
N ILE A 226 -2.87 26.57 -23.64
CA ILE A 226 -2.54 25.15 -23.53
C ILE A 226 -1.07 25.02 -23.15
N LEU A 227 -0.81 24.40 -22.00
CA LEU A 227 0.53 24.17 -21.51
C LEU A 227 0.79 22.66 -21.31
N PRO A 228 2.01 22.17 -21.51
CA PRO A 228 2.35 20.81 -21.18
C PRO A 228 2.29 20.64 -19.64
N THR A 229 1.59 19.59 -19.19
CA THR A 229 1.37 19.28 -17.76
C THR A 229 2.19 18.09 -17.27
N ALA A 230 2.62 17.22 -18.18
CA ALA A 230 3.42 16.06 -17.86
C ALA A 230 4.49 15.82 -18.93
N LEU A 231 5.70 15.54 -18.49
CA LEU A 231 6.83 15.24 -19.37
C LEU A 231 6.64 13.83 -19.97
N PRO A 232 6.67 13.67 -21.32
CA PRO A 232 6.59 12.37 -21.94
C PRO A 232 7.82 11.51 -21.66
N ASN A 233 7.61 10.21 -21.43
CA ASN A 233 8.69 9.23 -21.35
C ASN A 233 8.35 7.97 -22.15
N MET A 234 8.69 7.98 -23.42
CA MET A 234 8.45 6.87 -24.37
C MET A 234 9.26 5.60 -24.04
N ARG A 235 10.20 5.69 -23.06
CA ARG A 235 11.04 4.55 -22.64
C ARG A 235 10.42 3.78 -21.48
N LEU A 236 9.27 4.22 -20.95
CA LEU A 236 8.57 3.49 -19.90
C LEU A 236 8.26 2.06 -20.34
N LYS A 237 8.59 1.12 -19.47
CA LYS A 237 8.41 -0.33 -19.66
C LYS A 237 7.83 -0.97 -18.40
N TRP A 238 7.54 -2.24 -18.49
CA TRP A 238 7.04 -3.05 -17.38
C TRP A 238 8.04 -3.06 -16.21
N GLU A 239 7.54 -2.84 -15.01
CA GLU A 239 8.23 -3.20 -13.78
C GLU A 239 8.25 -4.72 -13.67
N THR A 240 9.39 -5.30 -13.30
CA THR A 240 9.56 -6.76 -13.28
C THR A 240 9.95 -7.24 -11.89
N THR A 241 9.22 -8.23 -11.39
CA THR A 241 9.52 -8.92 -10.14
C THR A 241 10.03 -10.33 -10.44
N HIS A 242 11.23 -10.64 -9.99
CA HIS A 242 11.84 -11.95 -9.96
C HIS A 242 11.53 -12.59 -8.61
N GLN A 243 10.87 -13.74 -8.61
CA GLN A 243 10.47 -14.43 -7.38
C GLN A 243 11.03 -15.84 -7.36
N LEU A 244 11.72 -16.17 -6.26
CA LEU A 244 12.14 -17.53 -5.89
C LEU A 244 11.32 -17.94 -4.67
N ASP A 245 10.72 -19.14 -4.73
CA ASP A 245 10.05 -19.79 -3.60
C ASP A 245 10.61 -21.20 -3.43
N ILE A 246 10.90 -21.59 -2.18
CA ILE A 246 11.30 -22.94 -1.81
C ILE A 246 10.44 -23.34 -0.63
N GLY A 247 9.80 -24.50 -0.71
CA GLY A 247 8.90 -24.98 0.32
C GLY A 247 8.98 -26.48 0.56
N VAL A 248 8.50 -26.87 1.74
CA VAL A 248 8.33 -28.25 2.15
C VAL A 248 6.94 -28.47 2.71
N ASP A 249 6.34 -29.59 2.34
CA ASP A 249 5.04 -30.03 2.85
C ASP A 249 5.28 -31.36 3.58
N MET A 250 4.87 -31.45 4.84
CA MET A 250 5.11 -32.59 5.72
C MET A 250 3.83 -33.03 6.41
N GLY A 251 3.61 -34.36 6.49
CA GLY A 251 2.49 -34.96 7.19
C GLY A 251 2.95 -36.08 8.12
N PHE A 252 2.52 -35.98 9.38
CA PHE A 252 2.90 -36.93 10.43
C PHE A 252 1.66 -37.58 11.05
N PHE A 253 1.82 -38.80 11.56
CA PHE A 253 0.80 -39.55 12.30
C PHE A 253 -0.52 -39.72 11.52
N ASN A 254 -0.44 -40.17 10.25
CA ASN A 254 -1.55 -40.24 9.31
C ASN A 254 -2.22 -38.87 9.11
N ASP A 255 -1.43 -37.82 8.83
CA ASP A 255 -1.83 -36.45 8.59
C ASP A 255 -2.54 -35.77 9.77
N ARG A 256 -2.40 -36.32 10.98
CA ARG A 256 -2.88 -35.62 12.19
C ARG A 256 -2.10 -34.34 12.49
N ILE A 257 -0.84 -34.27 12.00
CA ILE A 257 -0.03 -33.06 12.03
C ILE A 257 0.42 -32.81 10.59
N ARG A 258 0.04 -31.66 10.05
CA ARG A 258 0.50 -31.16 8.75
C ARG A 258 1.27 -29.89 8.95
N LEU A 259 2.46 -29.83 8.38
CA LEU A 259 3.33 -28.66 8.42
C LEU A 259 3.71 -28.26 7.00
N MET A 260 3.44 -27.02 6.63
CA MET A 260 3.98 -26.39 5.43
C MET A 260 4.93 -25.28 5.85
N ALA A 261 6.08 -25.20 5.21
CA ALA A 261 7.04 -24.13 5.45
C ALA A 261 7.62 -23.67 4.12
N ASP A 262 7.61 -22.36 3.93
CA ASP A 262 8.05 -21.69 2.72
C ASP A 262 9.05 -20.61 3.03
N TYR A 263 10.03 -20.46 2.16
CA TYR A 263 10.91 -19.31 2.08
C TYR A 263 10.73 -18.66 0.71
N TYR A 264 10.53 -17.36 0.68
CA TYR A 264 10.45 -16.59 -0.55
C TYR A 264 11.47 -15.46 -0.61
N ASN A 265 11.86 -15.12 -1.82
CA ASN A 265 12.74 -13.98 -2.11
C ASN A 265 12.29 -13.33 -3.42
N LYS A 266 11.81 -12.10 -3.32
CA LYS A 266 11.30 -11.29 -4.44
C LYS A 266 12.20 -10.10 -4.65
N LYS A 267 12.70 -9.92 -5.88
CA LYS A 267 13.44 -8.72 -6.28
C LYS A 267 12.66 -8.02 -7.38
N THR A 268 12.14 -6.83 -7.07
CA THR A 268 11.49 -5.96 -8.05
C THR A 268 12.51 -4.99 -8.60
N THR A 269 12.60 -4.91 -9.92
CA THR A 269 13.48 -4.01 -10.68
C THR A 269 12.67 -3.13 -11.62
N ASP A 270 13.29 -2.07 -12.11
CA ASP A 270 12.63 -1.12 -13.01
C ASP A 270 11.34 -0.54 -12.41
N LEU A 271 11.38 -0.21 -11.09
CA LEU A 271 10.23 0.34 -10.38
C LEU A 271 9.66 1.55 -11.12
N LEU A 272 8.36 1.57 -11.30
CA LEU A 272 7.63 2.68 -11.92
C LEU A 272 7.46 3.82 -10.91
N PHE A 273 8.45 4.70 -10.84
CA PHE A 273 8.57 5.74 -9.84
C PHE A 273 8.42 7.14 -10.42
N SER A 274 7.82 8.08 -9.66
CA SER A 274 7.81 9.51 -10.00
C SER A 274 9.07 10.16 -9.43
N VAL A 275 9.95 10.58 -10.30
CA VAL A 275 11.18 11.29 -9.94
C VAL A 275 10.92 12.79 -9.96
N THR A 276 11.28 13.47 -8.89
CA THR A 276 11.19 14.93 -8.80
C THR A 276 12.21 15.56 -9.76
N LEU A 277 11.79 16.52 -10.54
CA LEU A 277 12.65 17.25 -11.47
C LEU A 277 13.03 18.62 -10.90
N PRO A 278 14.16 19.20 -11.31
CA PRO A 278 14.50 20.58 -10.99
C PRO A 278 13.44 21.55 -11.50
N ASP A 279 13.13 22.59 -10.76
CA ASP A 279 12.11 23.62 -11.12
C ASP A 279 12.42 24.28 -12.47
N THR A 280 13.69 24.35 -12.86
CA THR A 280 14.12 24.86 -14.17
C THR A 280 13.64 24.02 -15.36
N SER A 281 13.19 22.80 -15.12
CA SER A 281 12.62 21.95 -16.16
C SER A 281 11.21 22.38 -16.59
N GLY A 282 10.52 23.16 -15.75
CA GLY A 282 9.11 23.49 -15.90
C GLY A 282 8.13 22.37 -15.53
N TYR A 283 8.63 21.24 -15.01
CA TYR A 283 7.85 20.09 -14.57
C TYR A 283 8.19 19.70 -13.14
N GLY A 284 7.20 19.35 -12.34
CA GLY A 284 7.43 18.92 -10.95
C GLY A 284 8.01 17.50 -10.84
N SER A 285 7.62 16.60 -11.74
CA SER A 285 8.12 15.22 -11.75
C SER A 285 7.95 14.54 -13.11
N ALA A 286 8.70 13.44 -13.30
CA ALA A 286 8.54 12.55 -14.45
C ALA A 286 8.47 11.08 -13.99
N ARG A 287 7.67 10.27 -14.68
CA ARG A 287 7.66 8.81 -14.49
C ARG A 287 8.89 8.19 -15.12
N GLN A 288 9.55 7.30 -14.39
CA GLN A 288 10.73 6.58 -14.85
C GLN A 288 10.72 5.15 -14.31
N ASN A 289 11.41 4.24 -15.03
CA ASN A 289 11.72 2.90 -14.53
C ASN A 289 13.06 2.95 -13.81
N VAL A 290 13.03 3.09 -12.49
CA VAL A 290 14.23 3.34 -11.69
C VAL A 290 14.14 2.67 -10.33
N GLY A 291 15.30 2.28 -9.83
CA GLY A 291 15.39 1.69 -8.51
C GLY A 291 15.03 0.19 -8.47
N SER A 292 15.32 -0.40 -7.34
CA SER A 292 14.98 -1.79 -7.07
C SER A 292 14.80 -2.05 -5.57
N VAL A 293 13.90 -2.97 -5.24
CA VAL A 293 13.58 -3.35 -3.87
C VAL A 293 13.54 -4.88 -3.77
N ARG A 294 14.00 -5.40 -2.66
CA ARG A 294 13.93 -6.81 -2.31
C ARG A 294 12.93 -7.01 -1.18
N PHE A 295 12.08 -8.03 -1.33
CA PHE A 295 11.22 -8.55 -0.29
C PHE A 295 11.60 -10.00 -0.04
N TYR A 296 11.71 -10.40 1.22
CA TYR A 296 12.04 -11.79 1.57
C TYR A 296 11.41 -12.15 2.90
N GLY A 297 11.14 -13.43 3.06
CA GLY A 297 10.47 -13.89 4.27
C GLY A 297 10.32 -15.39 4.32
N ALA A 298 9.68 -15.83 5.38
CA ALA A 298 9.33 -17.21 5.61
C ALA A 298 7.89 -17.31 6.09
N GLU A 299 7.19 -18.34 5.67
CA GLU A 299 5.81 -18.63 6.04
C GLU A 299 5.74 -20.06 6.58
N VAL A 300 4.95 -20.22 7.64
CA VAL A 300 4.73 -21.53 8.26
C VAL A 300 3.24 -21.70 8.51
N GLU A 301 2.71 -22.82 8.07
CA GLU A 301 1.35 -23.26 8.38
C GLU A 301 1.39 -24.61 9.08
N LEU A 302 0.77 -24.71 10.23
CA LEU A 302 0.67 -25.92 11.03
C LEU A 302 -0.80 -26.24 11.31
N SER A 303 -1.27 -27.37 10.80
CA SER A 303 -2.59 -27.91 11.08
C SER A 303 -2.48 -29.18 11.91
N THR A 304 -3.22 -29.25 13.02
CA THR A 304 -3.16 -30.41 13.93
C THR A 304 -4.56 -30.91 14.29
N VAL A 305 -4.71 -32.22 14.36
CA VAL A 305 -5.85 -32.89 15.00
C VAL A 305 -5.41 -33.33 16.39
N ASN A 306 -5.62 -32.47 17.39
CA ASN A 306 -5.16 -32.68 18.75
C ASN A 306 -5.87 -33.87 19.43
N ILE A 307 -7.20 -33.87 19.35
CA ILE A 307 -8.05 -34.93 19.87
C ILE A 307 -9.10 -35.29 18.81
N GLN A 308 -9.27 -36.57 18.60
CA GLN A 308 -10.32 -37.12 17.76
C GLN A 308 -10.94 -38.34 18.44
N SER A 309 -12.20 -38.20 18.85
CA SER A 309 -12.99 -39.28 19.46
C SER A 309 -14.40 -39.32 18.85
N LYS A 310 -15.20 -40.31 19.24
CA LYS A 310 -16.57 -40.47 18.71
C LYS A 310 -17.46 -39.22 18.90
N ASN A 311 -17.29 -38.52 20.00
CA ASN A 311 -18.15 -37.38 20.36
C ASN A 311 -17.43 -36.06 20.48
N PHE A 312 -16.09 -36.04 20.43
CA PHE A 312 -15.29 -34.83 20.61
C PHE A 312 -14.12 -34.79 19.63
N THR A 313 -13.98 -33.64 18.97
CA THR A 313 -12.84 -33.34 18.09
C THR A 313 -12.31 -31.97 18.46
N TRP A 314 -10.96 -31.88 18.57
CA TRP A 314 -10.25 -30.62 18.72
C TRP A 314 -9.17 -30.52 17.64
N THR A 315 -9.27 -29.46 16.81
CA THR A 315 -8.27 -29.13 15.79
C THR A 315 -7.68 -27.75 16.05
N THR A 316 -6.42 -27.57 15.65
CA THR A 316 -5.73 -26.29 15.70
C THR A 316 -5.11 -26.02 14.34
N ASP A 317 -5.36 -24.84 13.78
CA ASP A 317 -4.68 -24.29 12.62
C ASP A 317 -3.89 -23.07 13.08
N PHE A 318 -2.58 -23.07 12.82
CA PHE A 318 -1.65 -22.00 13.17
C PHE A 318 -0.94 -21.53 11.92
N THR A 319 -0.86 -20.20 11.74
CA THR A 319 -0.11 -19.56 10.67
C THR A 319 0.89 -18.56 11.23
N TYR A 320 2.05 -18.50 10.63
CA TYR A 320 3.11 -17.55 10.94
C TYR A 320 3.72 -17.06 9.64
N SER A 321 3.89 -15.74 9.49
CA SER A 321 4.57 -15.12 8.36
C SER A 321 5.56 -14.08 8.87
N PHE A 322 6.79 -14.19 8.41
CA PHE A 322 7.86 -13.22 8.63
C PHE A 322 8.20 -12.55 7.31
N ASN A 323 8.10 -11.22 7.25
CA ASN A 323 8.28 -10.43 6.04
C ASN A 323 9.25 -9.27 6.27
N MET A 324 10.25 -9.17 5.42
CA MET A 324 11.22 -8.08 5.42
C MET A 324 11.37 -7.48 4.03
N ASN A 325 11.80 -6.24 3.98
CA ASN A 325 12.14 -5.58 2.72
C ASN A 325 13.47 -4.83 2.85
N LYS A 326 14.09 -4.56 1.71
CA LYS A 326 15.34 -3.79 1.62
C LYS A 326 15.38 -3.05 0.29
N VAL A 327 15.66 -1.76 0.32
CA VAL A 327 15.93 -0.97 -0.89
C VAL A 327 17.31 -1.36 -1.42
N LEU A 328 17.40 -1.74 -2.69
CA LEU A 328 18.65 -2.18 -3.31
C LEU A 328 19.30 -1.08 -4.14
N SER A 329 18.50 -0.27 -4.83
CA SER A 329 18.97 0.87 -5.62
C SER A 329 17.92 1.96 -5.70
N LEU A 330 18.36 3.18 -5.88
CA LEU A 330 17.54 4.37 -6.13
C LEU A 330 18.15 5.13 -7.33
N PRO A 331 17.38 6.05 -7.96
CA PRO A 331 17.88 6.91 -9.03
C PRO A 331 19.09 7.75 -8.64
N ASP A 332 19.96 8.05 -9.61
CA ASP A 332 21.21 8.78 -9.37
C ASP A 332 20.99 10.24 -8.93
N GLU A 333 19.87 10.86 -9.26
CA GLU A 333 19.51 12.20 -8.81
C GLU A 333 19.30 12.28 -7.28
N TYR A 334 19.12 11.16 -6.60
CA TYR A 334 19.03 11.07 -5.14
C TYR A 334 20.37 10.68 -4.48
N ARG A 335 21.48 10.75 -5.24
CA ARG A 335 22.83 10.50 -4.72
C ARG A 335 23.34 11.69 -3.92
N TYR A 336 24.01 11.40 -2.83
CA TYR A 336 24.71 12.36 -2.00
C TYR A 336 26.00 11.73 -1.43
N LYS A 337 26.86 12.52 -0.83
CA LYS A 337 28.01 12.01 -0.08
C LYS A 337 27.61 11.81 1.38
N ASP A 338 27.89 10.63 1.93
CA ASP A 338 27.70 10.34 3.36
C ASP A 338 28.83 10.97 4.21
N VAL A 339 28.77 10.72 5.52
CA VAL A 339 29.78 11.24 6.49
C VAL A 339 31.20 10.79 6.20
N ASP A 340 31.38 9.66 5.52
CA ASP A 340 32.68 9.10 5.11
C ASP A 340 33.08 9.54 3.70
N GLY A 341 32.30 10.41 3.06
CA GLY A 341 32.53 10.85 1.68
C GLY A 341 32.18 9.81 0.61
N LYS A 342 31.51 8.71 0.97
CA LYS A 342 31.07 7.67 0.04
C LYS A 342 29.74 8.04 -0.61
N ASP A 343 29.53 7.50 -1.82
CA ASP A 343 28.24 7.66 -2.49
C ASP A 343 27.14 6.89 -1.74
N ALA A 344 26.05 7.60 -1.46
CA ALA A 344 24.85 7.09 -0.84
C ALA A 344 23.60 7.62 -1.57
N TRP A 345 22.48 6.93 -1.46
CA TRP A 345 21.22 7.30 -2.13
C TRP A 345 20.08 7.32 -1.13
N ARG A 346 19.31 8.42 -1.13
CA ARG A 346 18.15 8.60 -0.23
C ARG A 346 17.09 9.50 -0.86
N ILE A 347 15.85 9.07 -0.83
CA ILE A 347 14.68 9.87 -1.22
C ILE A 347 14.04 10.43 0.04
N GLY A 348 13.88 11.76 0.09
CA GLY A 348 13.35 12.46 1.25
C GLY A 348 14.30 12.39 2.44
N GLY A 349 13.75 12.67 3.62
CA GLY A 349 14.52 12.71 4.87
C GLY A 349 15.12 14.08 5.13
N TYR A 350 15.90 14.16 6.20
CA TYR A 350 16.44 15.36 6.81
C TYR A 350 17.96 15.35 6.71
N THR A 351 18.58 16.53 6.62
CA THR A 351 20.03 16.68 6.56
C THR A 351 20.52 17.33 7.84
N MET A 352 21.48 16.73 8.52
CA MET A 352 22.14 17.32 9.67
C MET A 352 23.10 18.42 9.21
N SER A 353 22.97 19.62 9.76
CA SER A 353 23.69 20.82 9.35
C SER A 353 25.21 20.71 9.56
N GLU A 354 25.64 20.08 10.65
CA GLU A 354 27.06 20.00 10.99
C GLU A 354 27.84 18.92 10.24
N THR A 355 27.18 17.78 9.95
CA THR A 355 27.82 16.61 9.36
C THR A 355 27.48 16.38 7.91
N GLY A 356 26.41 17.03 7.39
CA GLY A 356 25.82 16.72 6.08
C GLY A 356 25.16 15.34 6.02
N PHE A 357 25.11 14.62 7.14
CA PHE A 357 24.49 13.30 7.20
C PHE A 357 23.00 13.40 6.98
N ARG A 358 22.45 12.49 6.20
CA ARG A 358 21.00 12.39 5.94
C ARG A 358 20.39 11.20 6.66
N PHE A 359 19.24 11.43 7.29
CA PHE A 359 18.46 10.41 7.98
C PHE A 359 16.98 10.52 7.63
N GLY A 360 16.15 9.55 8.04
CA GLY A 360 14.75 9.51 7.64
C GLY A 360 14.57 9.08 6.18
N GLY A 361 13.40 9.30 5.62
CA GLY A 361 13.07 8.95 4.25
C GLY A 361 13.31 7.48 3.88
N THR A 362 13.62 7.24 2.60
CA THR A 362 13.92 5.90 2.06
C THR A 362 15.33 5.89 1.48
N ALA A 363 16.20 5.00 1.97
CA ALA A 363 17.59 4.91 1.55
C ALA A 363 17.98 3.51 1.07
N VAL A 364 18.98 3.46 0.19
CA VAL A 364 19.61 2.21 -0.23
C VAL A 364 20.19 1.48 0.98
N GLY A 365 19.96 0.18 1.05
CA GLY A 365 20.40 -0.66 2.14
C GLY A 365 19.45 -0.73 3.34
N GLU A 366 18.44 0.12 3.40
CA GLU A 366 17.51 0.25 4.51
C GLU A 366 16.14 -0.38 4.21
N ARG A 367 15.37 -0.61 5.29
CA ARG A 367 13.97 -1.04 5.21
C ARG A 367 13.08 0.17 4.89
N MET A 368 12.07 -0.03 4.05
CA MET A 368 11.06 0.98 3.74
C MET A 368 10.04 1.15 4.89
N GLY A 369 9.30 2.27 4.85
CA GLY A 369 8.20 2.53 5.78
C GLY A 369 8.66 2.88 7.19
N ARG A 370 9.79 3.58 7.33
CA ARG A 370 10.31 4.10 8.60
C ARG A 370 9.52 5.33 9.03
N ILE A 371 9.18 5.38 10.31
CA ILE A 371 8.50 6.51 10.95
C ILE A 371 9.52 7.25 11.80
N TYR A 372 9.68 8.53 11.54
CA TYR A 372 10.53 9.42 12.33
C TYR A 372 9.69 10.44 13.07
N GLY A 373 10.15 10.86 14.23
CA GLY A 373 9.52 11.90 15.04
C GLY A 373 10.35 12.21 16.28
N TYR A 374 9.94 13.23 16.99
CA TYR A 374 10.58 13.65 18.23
C TYR A 374 10.24 12.73 19.38
N LYS A 375 11.16 12.64 20.36
CA LYS A 375 10.91 11.94 21.63
C LYS A 375 10.85 12.95 22.76
N THR A 376 9.85 12.84 23.61
CA THR A 376 9.71 13.64 24.81
C THR A 376 10.82 13.27 25.81
N ALA A 377 11.48 14.27 26.36
CA ALA A 377 12.44 14.10 27.45
C ALA A 377 11.72 14.13 28.80
N TYR A 378 10.98 15.20 29.06
CA TYR A 378 10.20 15.41 30.29
C TYR A 378 9.13 16.49 30.02
N ILE A 379 8.26 16.70 31.01
CA ILE A 379 7.38 17.86 31.08
C ILE A 379 8.05 18.93 31.91
N ILE A 380 8.06 20.15 31.45
CA ILE A 380 8.63 21.30 32.12
C ILE A 380 7.78 21.58 33.37
N GLU A 381 8.35 21.45 34.56
CA GLU A 381 7.65 21.59 35.85
C GLU A 381 8.02 22.87 36.61
N THR A 382 9.11 23.54 36.23
CA THR A 382 9.63 24.72 36.92
C THR A 382 10.04 25.83 35.94
N GLU A 383 10.04 27.09 36.40
CA GLU A 383 10.52 28.23 35.65
C GLU A 383 11.98 28.06 35.20
N ALA A 384 12.84 27.48 36.02
CA ALA A 384 14.22 27.22 35.70
C ALA A 384 14.37 26.21 34.53
N GLN A 385 13.50 25.19 34.48
CA GLN A 385 13.44 24.27 33.35
C GLN A 385 12.92 24.97 32.08
N ALA A 386 11.90 25.85 32.23
CA ALA A 386 11.37 26.62 31.10
C ALA A 386 12.42 27.59 30.52
N ASP A 387 13.24 28.20 31.37
CA ASP A 387 14.33 29.09 30.94
C ASP A 387 15.47 28.34 30.24
N ALA A 388 15.72 27.09 30.66
CA ALA A 388 16.74 26.24 30.05
C ALA A 388 16.24 25.42 28.86
N ALA A 389 14.94 25.47 28.55
CA ALA A 389 14.34 24.67 27.50
C ALA A 389 14.83 25.05 26.10
N LEU A 390 14.90 24.05 25.22
CA LEU A 390 15.23 24.24 23.81
C LEU A 390 14.25 25.19 23.13
N TYR A 391 14.73 26.05 22.27
CA TYR A 391 13.89 26.87 21.42
C TYR A 391 13.13 25.98 20.44
N ASP A 392 11.82 26.16 20.36
CA ASP A 392 10.93 25.43 19.44
C ASP A 392 10.10 26.46 18.65
N VAL A 393 10.41 26.59 17.36
CA VAL A 393 9.74 27.56 16.47
C VAL A 393 8.21 27.40 16.43
N ASN A 394 7.72 26.21 16.71
CA ASN A 394 6.29 25.90 16.74
C ASN A 394 5.65 26.13 18.11
N SER A 395 6.44 26.42 19.15
CA SER A 395 5.92 26.74 20.46
C SER A 395 5.48 28.20 20.56
N HIS A 396 4.31 28.41 21.14
CA HIS A 396 3.74 29.74 21.43
C HIS A 396 3.59 29.90 22.94
N GLY A 397 4.66 29.60 23.68
CA GLY A 397 4.66 29.66 25.14
C GLY A 397 4.24 31.03 25.66
N ILE A 398 3.28 31.04 26.58
CA ILE A 398 2.91 32.21 27.37
C ILE A 398 3.54 32.05 28.71
N ARG A 399 4.51 32.90 29.03
CA ARG A 399 5.08 32.96 30.39
C ARG A 399 4.01 33.36 31.40
N ARG A 400 3.61 32.44 32.24
CA ARG A 400 2.55 32.68 33.23
C ARG A 400 2.98 33.64 34.32
N SER A 401 4.27 33.73 34.62
CA SER A 401 4.82 34.61 35.65
C SER A 401 4.73 36.08 35.28
N ASP A 402 4.83 36.44 34.00
CA ASP A 402 4.83 37.84 33.55
C ASP A 402 3.80 38.15 32.45
N GLY A 403 3.04 37.13 32.00
CA GLY A 403 1.99 37.27 30.98
C GLY A 403 2.51 37.51 29.58
N ARG A 404 3.82 37.41 29.34
CA ARG A 404 4.39 37.60 28.01
C ARG A 404 4.30 36.33 27.17
N SER A 405 3.86 36.49 25.95
CA SER A 405 3.97 35.47 24.91
C SER A 405 5.28 35.64 24.16
N ILE A 406 6.13 34.64 24.20
CA ILE A 406 7.43 34.66 23.52
C ILE A 406 7.43 33.49 22.52
N ALA A 407 7.35 33.80 21.24
CA ALA A 407 7.36 32.79 20.19
C ALA A 407 8.63 31.93 20.29
N GLY A 408 8.47 30.62 20.15
CA GLY A 408 9.56 29.66 20.25
C GLY A 408 10.03 29.30 21.67
N ARG A 409 9.49 29.94 22.69
CA ARG A 409 9.78 29.59 24.09
C ARG A 409 8.70 28.71 24.69
N LYS A 410 9.09 27.83 25.58
CA LYS A 410 8.25 26.91 26.32
C LYS A 410 7.93 27.43 27.72
N ASP A 411 6.84 26.95 28.30
CA ASP A 411 6.39 27.28 29.65
C ASP A 411 6.22 26.02 30.48
N ILE A 412 5.93 26.19 31.76
CA ILE A 412 5.57 25.10 32.68
C ILE A 412 4.34 24.36 32.13
N GLY A 413 4.44 23.05 32.02
CA GLY A 413 3.45 22.17 31.41
C GLY A 413 3.72 21.78 29.95
N ASP A 414 4.64 22.45 29.28
CA ASP A 414 5.05 22.09 27.94
C ASP A 414 6.00 20.88 27.92
N TYR A 415 6.11 20.24 26.75
CA TYR A 415 7.10 19.19 26.54
C TYR A 415 8.49 19.76 26.33
N GLU A 416 9.48 19.12 26.96
CA GLU A 416 10.85 19.21 26.48
C GLU A 416 11.18 17.99 25.62
N TRP A 417 11.87 18.24 24.51
CA TRP A 417 12.26 17.22 23.56
C TRP A 417 13.67 16.70 23.83
N LEU A 418 13.93 15.45 23.47
CA LEU A 418 15.30 14.94 23.44
C LEU A 418 16.08 15.62 22.31
N ASN A 419 17.09 16.40 22.66
CA ASN A 419 18.06 16.95 21.73
C ASN A 419 19.04 15.84 21.32
N ARG A 420 19.03 15.49 20.05
CA ARG A 420 19.89 14.44 19.49
C ARG A 420 21.24 14.98 19.03
N ALA A 421 21.23 16.13 18.42
CA ALA A 421 22.39 16.67 17.72
C ALA A 421 23.12 17.76 18.50
N GLY A 422 22.44 18.45 19.40
CA GLY A 422 23.02 19.45 20.29
C GLY A 422 23.55 20.72 19.59
N SER A 423 23.12 20.99 18.37
CA SER A 423 23.88 21.85 17.47
C SER A 423 23.12 23.00 16.85
N ALA A 424 21.81 22.88 16.66
CA ALA A 424 21.05 24.01 16.10
C ALA A 424 20.93 25.13 17.15
N ARG A 425 21.21 26.35 16.72
CA ARG A 425 21.10 27.54 17.56
C ARG A 425 20.36 28.64 16.85
N THR A 426 19.58 29.39 17.62
CA THR A 426 18.96 30.63 17.19
C THR A 426 20.00 31.73 17.03
N ALA A 427 19.59 32.87 16.47
CA ALA A 427 20.46 34.03 16.30
C ALA A 427 21.02 34.61 17.63
N ASP A 428 20.28 34.37 18.74
CA ASP A 428 20.71 34.78 20.10
C ASP A 428 21.59 33.70 20.79
N GLY A 429 21.91 32.59 20.10
CA GLY A 429 22.77 31.52 20.61
C GLY A 429 22.05 30.45 21.43
N SER A 430 20.71 30.54 21.59
CA SER A 430 19.93 29.51 22.29
C SER A 430 19.91 28.19 21.50
N GLU A 431 19.98 27.05 22.18
CA GLU A 431 19.81 25.74 21.54
C GLU A 431 18.38 25.58 21.02
N GLN A 432 18.26 25.02 19.82
CA GLN A 432 16.99 24.90 19.10
C GLN A 432 16.73 23.45 18.73
N ILE A 433 15.47 23.02 18.92
CA ILE A 433 14.98 21.75 18.37
C ILE A 433 14.69 21.93 16.87
N ASN A 434 15.11 20.96 16.08
CA ASN A 434 14.87 20.93 14.64
C ASN A 434 14.73 19.50 14.11
N ASP A 435 14.62 19.35 12.80
CA ASP A 435 14.46 18.04 12.16
C ASP A 435 15.61 17.05 12.48
N GLU A 436 16.79 17.54 12.86
CA GLU A 436 17.95 16.72 13.21
C GLU A 436 17.74 15.93 14.51
N ASP A 437 16.82 16.37 15.36
CA ASP A 437 16.48 15.75 16.62
C ASP A 437 15.45 14.62 16.52
N MET A 438 15.00 14.31 15.31
CA MET A 438 14.08 13.20 15.08
C MET A 438 14.74 11.84 15.28
N PHE A 439 14.01 10.92 15.86
CA PHE A 439 14.40 9.53 16.09
C PHE A 439 13.58 8.57 15.23
N LEU A 440 14.15 7.42 14.91
CA LEU A 440 13.37 6.30 14.38
C LEU A 440 12.43 5.79 15.47
N LEU A 441 11.14 5.98 15.29
CA LEU A 441 10.09 5.56 16.23
C LEU A 441 9.55 4.17 15.93
N GLY A 442 9.61 3.74 14.66
CA GLY A 442 9.10 2.45 14.25
C GLY A 442 8.95 2.29 12.74
N TYR A 443 8.14 1.32 12.36
CA TYR A 443 7.87 0.98 10.98
C TYR A 443 6.36 0.89 10.73
N VAL A 444 5.91 1.32 9.56
CA VAL A 444 4.49 1.24 9.15
C VAL A 444 4.03 -0.20 8.98
N THR A 445 4.89 -1.07 8.43
CA THR A 445 4.53 -2.46 8.12
C THR A 445 5.03 -3.42 9.20
N PRO A 446 4.21 -4.38 9.66
CA PRO A 446 4.66 -5.43 10.57
C PRO A 446 5.70 -6.32 9.87
N HIS A 447 6.68 -6.81 10.64
CA HIS A 447 7.61 -7.83 10.17
C HIS A 447 7.12 -9.25 10.48
N SER A 448 6.19 -9.41 11.41
CA SER A 448 5.64 -10.70 11.80
C SER A 448 4.13 -10.61 11.93
N THR A 449 3.43 -11.50 11.24
CA THR A 449 1.98 -11.64 11.30
C THR A 449 1.62 -13.12 11.41
N GLY A 450 0.47 -13.40 11.97
CA GLY A 450 -0.02 -14.76 12.04
C GLY A 450 -1.33 -14.87 12.78
N GLY A 451 -1.80 -16.10 12.91
CA GLY A 451 -3.02 -16.39 13.61
C GLY A 451 -3.10 -17.83 14.06
N MET A 452 -4.01 -18.08 14.97
CA MET A 452 -4.31 -19.41 15.46
C MET A 452 -5.83 -19.57 15.57
N ASN A 453 -6.34 -20.62 14.95
CA ASN A 453 -7.74 -21.01 15.06
C ASN A 453 -7.84 -22.37 15.78
N ASN A 454 -8.56 -22.40 16.90
CA ASN A 454 -8.90 -23.65 17.59
C ASN A 454 -10.38 -23.96 17.37
N THR A 455 -10.69 -25.14 16.86
CA THR A 455 -12.04 -25.62 16.67
C THR A 455 -12.32 -26.83 17.57
N PHE A 456 -13.31 -26.70 18.41
CA PHE A 456 -13.82 -27.75 19.30
C PHE A 456 -15.20 -28.17 18.83
N LYS A 457 -15.37 -29.46 18.55
CA LYS A 457 -16.67 -30.04 18.20
C LYS A 457 -17.05 -31.10 19.21
N TYR A 458 -18.18 -30.91 19.85
CA TYR A 458 -18.78 -31.88 20.76
C TYR A 458 -20.18 -32.22 20.29
N ARG A 459 -20.35 -33.41 19.73
CA ARG A 459 -21.61 -33.82 19.08
C ARG A 459 -22.07 -32.79 18.06
N ASN A 460 -23.23 -32.12 18.32
CA ASN A 460 -23.84 -31.12 17.44
C ASN A 460 -23.38 -29.67 17.74
N LEU A 461 -22.56 -29.47 18.78
CA LEU A 461 -22.05 -28.18 19.17
C LEU A 461 -20.66 -27.97 18.57
N SER A 462 -20.42 -26.79 17.99
CA SER A 462 -19.10 -26.37 17.51
C SER A 462 -18.74 -25.01 18.09
N LEU A 463 -17.53 -24.89 18.62
CA LEU A 463 -16.92 -23.64 19.09
C LEU A 463 -15.61 -23.43 18.33
N SER A 464 -15.47 -22.28 17.67
CA SER A 464 -14.20 -21.84 17.08
C SER A 464 -13.69 -20.59 17.80
N VAL A 465 -12.42 -20.60 18.14
CA VAL A 465 -11.71 -19.47 18.76
C VAL A 465 -10.58 -19.10 17.85
N TYR A 466 -10.66 -17.92 17.28
CA TYR A 466 -9.65 -17.36 16.37
C TYR A 466 -8.93 -16.20 17.05
N VAL A 467 -7.60 -16.19 16.96
CA VAL A 467 -6.72 -15.12 17.41
C VAL A 467 -5.76 -14.79 16.28
N ASP A 468 -5.64 -13.52 15.94
CA ASP A 468 -4.63 -13.02 15.00
C ASP A 468 -3.74 -11.98 15.65
N TYR A 469 -2.54 -11.82 15.08
CA TYR A 469 -1.56 -10.85 15.56
C TYR A 469 -0.74 -10.24 14.42
N ALA A 470 -0.29 -9.00 14.65
CA ALA A 470 0.67 -8.31 13.82
C ALA A 470 1.68 -7.59 14.73
N LEU A 471 2.97 -7.87 14.54
CA LEU A 471 4.05 -7.39 15.42
C LEU A 471 5.11 -6.60 14.66
N GLY A 472 5.75 -5.67 15.35
CA GLY A 472 6.88 -4.90 14.84
C GLY A 472 6.48 -3.78 13.89
N HIS A 473 5.24 -3.30 13.99
CA HIS A 473 4.78 -2.07 13.32
C HIS A 473 4.33 -1.04 14.35
N SER A 474 4.28 0.20 13.91
CA SER A 474 3.78 1.34 14.67
C SER A 474 2.62 1.97 13.93
N VAL A 475 1.60 2.37 14.67
CA VAL A 475 0.39 3.01 14.14
C VAL A 475 0.26 4.41 14.75
N TYR A 476 0.13 5.43 13.90
CA TYR A 476 -0.25 6.76 14.33
C TYR A 476 -1.76 6.80 14.57
N ASN A 477 -2.16 6.92 15.82
CA ASN A 477 -3.58 6.99 16.19
C ASN A 477 -4.11 8.43 16.07
N TYR A 478 -4.36 8.86 14.85
CA TYR A 478 -4.84 10.21 14.54
C TYR A 478 -6.16 10.56 15.26
N MET A 479 -7.10 9.61 15.36
CA MET A 479 -8.39 9.85 16.02
C MET A 479 -8.23 10.09 17.51
N TYR A 480 -7.35 9.31 18.15
CA TYR A 480 -7.02 9.50 19.57
C TYR A 480 -6.33 10.85 19.80
N THR A 481 -5.33 11.17 18.98
CA THR A 481 -4.64 12.46 19.02
C THR A 481 -5.61 13.63 18.87
N ARG A 482 -6.53 13.57 17.90
CA ARG A 482 -7.56 14.61 17.72
C ARG A 482 -8.53 14.70 18.90
N GLY A 483 -8.90 13.59 19.49
CA GLY A 483 -9.78 13.56 20.65
C GLY A 483 -9.14 14.11 21.93
N LEU A 484 -7.80 14.05 22.02
CA LEU A 484 -7.02 14.66 23.09
C LEU A 484 -6.71 16.15 22.83
N GLN A 485 -6.59 16.56 21.57
CA GLN A 485 -6.30 17.95 21.23
C GLN A 485 -7.43 18.88 21.68
N THR A 486 -7.23 19.53 22.80
CA THR A 486 -7.95 20.75 23.13
C THR A 486 -7.39 21.86 22.24
N SER A 487 -7.81 21.94 20.97
CA SER A 487 -7.39 23.04 20.12
C SER A 487 -7.81 24.35 20.77
N MET A 488 -6.85 25.14 21.17
CA MET A 488 -7.08 26.47 21.69
C MET A 488 -7.93 27.28 20.70
N GLY A 489 -9.18 27.53 21.03
CA GLY A 489 -10.08 28.41 20.30
C GLY A 489 -10.92 27.80 19.16
N ASN A 490 -10.66 26.56 18.75
CA ASN A 490 -11.43 25.89 17.67
C ASN A 490 -12.05 24.57 18.14
N CYS A 491 -12.81 24.63 19.23
CA CYS A 491 -13.47 23.46 19.84
C CYS A 491 -14.66 22.95 19.01
N ASN A 492 -14.43 22.57 17.76
CA ASN A 492 -15.46 21.96 16.92
C ASN A 492 -15.58 20.44 17.10
N TRP A 493 -14.81 19.85 18.04
CA TRP A 493 -14.73 18.42 18.26
C TRP A 493 -15.03 18.08 19.71
N ASN A 494 -15.72 16.97 19.93
CA ASN A 494 -15.88 16.41 21.28
C ASN A 494 -14.56 15.80 21.73
N LEU A 495 -14.16 16.14 22.96
CA LEU A 495 -13.00 15.53 23.62
C LEU A 495 -13.35 14.13 24.07
N ILE A 496 -12.36 13.23 24.06
CA ILE A 496 -12.46 11.93 24.71
C ILE A 496 -12.25 12.07 26.20
N TYR A 497 -12.72 11.11 26.99
CA TYR A 497 -12.64 11.12 28.46
C TYR A 497 -11.20 11.28 28.95
N ASP A 498 -10.24 10.64 28.32
CA ASP A 498 -8.82 10.68 28.67
C ASP A 498 -8.21 12.09 28.60
N ALA A 499 -8.84 13.02 27.87
CA ALA A 499 -8.42 14.43 27.83
C ALA A 499 -8.51 15.12 29.22
N ASN A 500 -9.28 14.57 30.15
CA ASN A 500 -9.36 15.08 31.53
C ASN A 500 -8.17 14.63 32.37
N ASP A 501 -7.43 13.59 31.98
CA ASP A 501 -6.27 13.06 32.70
C ASP A 501 -4.97 13.68 32.16
N CYS A 502 -4.96 15.01 32.05
CA CYS A 502 -3.79 15.77 31.64
C CYS A 502 -2.97 16.24 32.87
N TRP A 503 -1.73 16.65 32.59
CA TRP A 503 -0.87 17.25 33.60
C TRP A 503 -1.50 18.56 34.13
N GLN A 504 -1.57 18.73 35.44
CA GLN A 504 -2.16 19.87 36.13
C GLN A 504 -1.14 20.64 37.00
N LYS A 505 -0.17 19.94 37.55
CA LYS A 505 0.80 20.50 38.50
C LYS A 505 2.10 19.68 38.55
N PRO A 506 3.19 20.25 39.02
CA PRO A 506 4.44 19.53 39.22
C PRO A 506 4.25 18.22 40.00
N GLY A 507 4.86 17.15 39.51
CA GLY A 507 4.77 15.82 40.09
C GLY A 507 3.56 14.98 39.64
N ASP A 508 2.66 15.49 38.82
CA ASP A 508 1.56 14.69 38.24
C ASP A 508 2.10 13.57 37.36
N LYS A 509 1.74 12.33 37.73
CA LYS A 509 2.18 11.13 37.01
C LYS A 509 1.02 10.21 36.68
N THR A 510 1.15 9.45 35.60
CA THR A 510 0.26 8.35 35.28
C THR A 510 0.46 7.19 36.29
N GLY A 511 -0.49 6.26 36.30
CA GLY A 511 -0.43 5.11 37.22
C GLY A 511 0.77 4.17 37.03
N ASP A 512 1.42 4.22 35.85
CA ASP A 512 2.65 3.52 35.49
C ASP A 512 3.93 4.33 35.78
N GLY A 513 3.79 5.52 36.40
CA GLY A 513 4.90 6.35 36.85
C GLY A 513 5.45 7.34 35.81
N PHE A 514 4.89 7.38 34.60
CA PHE A 514 5.23 8.41 33.62
C PHE A 514 4.56 9.75 34.00
N ASN A 515 5.14 10.85 33.51
CA ASN A 515 4.51 12.14 33.66
C ASN A 515 3.21 12.20 32.84
N LYS A 516 2.15 12.74 33.43
CA LYS A 516 0.94 13.06 32.69
C LYS A 516 1.22 14.11 31.65
N VAL A 517 0.54 14.01 30.55
CA VAL A 517 0.75 14.83 29.36
C VAL A 517 -0.18 16.04 29.40
N TRP A 518 0.35 17.23 29.11
CA TRP A 518 -0.47 18.41 28.89
C TRP A 518 -0.99 18.42 27.45
N HIS A 519 -2.30 18.43 27.26
CA HIS A 519 -2.92 18.34 25.92
C HIS A 519 -3.12 19.69 25.23
N THR A 520 -2.34 20.70 25.56
CA THR A 520 -2.48 22.03 24.95
C THR A 520 -1.54 22.27 23.78
N ALA A 521 -0.61 21.39 23.53
CA ALA A 521 0.30 21.61 22.42
C ALA A 521 -0.43 21.42 21.09
N THR A 522 -0.74 22.48 20.46
CA THR A 522 -0.88 22.52 18.99
C THR A 522 0.51 22.38 18.41
N PRO A 523 0.74 21.48 17.45
CA PRO A 523 1.88 21.60 16.58
C PRO A 523 1.76 22.84 15.70
#